data_edb9fec117d7de6b17778711ebefaab9
#
_entry.id   edb9fec117d7de6b17778711ebefaab9
#
_cell.length_a   1.000
_cell.length_b   1.000
_cell.length_c   1.000
_cell.angle_alpha   90.00
_cell.angle_beta   90.00
_cell.angle_gamma   90.00
#
_symmetry.space_group_name_H-M   'P 1'
#
loop_
_entity.id
_entity.type
_entity.pdbx_description
1 polymer ?
#
loop_
_entity_poly.entity_id
_entity_poly.type
_entity_poly.pdbx_seq_one_letter_code
_entity_poly.pdbx_strand_id
1 'polypeptide(L)'
;GATDSNNYGPFQDYDFFYAGWKALADDLNASNGAERGGVINNSWGTNIRIMALQQLVKNDKGELVWKTVKKDEQSIIQALPEGDNDPEKEGAYRWAPVEHIPTNSVQQAEYEYFLSNKMYAGKYEGTDHEGKSFVDAAWDAVKGTKVVQIFTTGNRNSANPFYRPLYPYFNPEAEQNWIAVGGLTQAGTTADGKQKYKLWDTVNEAGLGKWWTVVAPGTKISSSIVNNDGTPGYSNTYSGTSMAAPHVAGAMGVLMSRYQDMDAIQVRDV
;
A
#
# COMPACT_ATOMS: atom_id res chain seq x y z
N GLY A 1 8.85 5.02 10.75
CA GLY A 1 9.83 4.00 10.66
C GLY A 1 9.49 3.00 9.60
N ALA A 2 10.35 2.84 8.60
CA ALA A 2 10.14 1.84 7.58
C ALA A 2 10.22 0.47 8.22
N THR A 3 9.14 -0.21 8.23
CA THR A 3 9.11 -1.63 8.50
C THR A 3 9.47 -2.37 7.24
N ASP A 4 10.18 -3.46 7.37
CA ASP A 4 10.53 -4.34 6.27
C ASP A 4 9.26 -4.75 5.51
N SER A 5 9.18 -4.37 4.25
CA SER A 5 8.00 -4.57 3.40
C SER A 5 7.69 -6.05 3.10
N ASN A 6 8.51 -6.97 3.57
CA ASN A 6 8.36 -8.39 3.29
C ASN A 6 7.67 -9.19 4.40
N ASN A 7 7.33 -8.57 5.53
CA ASN A 7 6.94 -9.30 6.74
C ASN A 7 5.64 -8.82 7.41
N TYR A 8 4.67 -8.37 6.64
CA TYR A 8 3.39 -7.92 7.20
C TYR A 8 2.38 -9.02 7.50
N GLY A 9 2.66 -10.28 7.18
CA GLY A 9 1.70 -11.37 7.31
C GLY A 9 0.93 -11.39 8.63
N PRO A 10 1.58 -11.54 9.79
CA PRO A 10 0.88 -11.66 11.06
C PRO A 10 0.34 -10.34 11.63
N PHE A 11 0.71 -9.20 11.07
CA PHE A 11 0.37 -7.87 11.58
C PHE A 11 -0.68 -7.12 10.75
N GLN A 12 -1.29 -7.75 9.75
CA GLN A 12 -2.29 -7.11 8.88
C GLN A 12 -3.71 -7.26 9.42
N ASP A 13 -3.88 -7.48 10.70
CA ASP A 13 -5.20 -7.58 11.27
C ASP A 13 -5.85 -6.20 11.50
N TYR A 14 -7.16 -6.18 11.52
CA TYR A 14 -7.96 -4.99 11.69
C TYR A 14 -7.60 -4.24 12.98
N ASP A 15 -7.57 -4.93 14.12
CA ASP A 15 -7.38 -4.30 15.44
C ASP A 15 -6.02 -3.60 15.55
N PHE A 16 -4.97 -4.26 15.07
CA PHE A 16 -3.61 -3.69 15.09
C PHE A 16 -3.53 -2.39 14.30
N PHE A 17 -4.04 -2.41 13.07
CA PHE A 17 -4.01 -1.24 12.21
C PHE A 17 -4.98 -0.15 12.66
N TYR A 18 -6.18 -0.54 13.13
CA TYR A 18 -7.14 0.41 13.69
C TYR A 18 -6.54 1.18 14.87
N ALA A 19 -5.93 0.48 15.83
CA ALA A 19 -5.30 1.11 16.98
C ALA A 19 -4.22 2.13 16.58
N GLY A 20 -3.37 1.77 15.60
CA GLY A 20 -2.31 2.66 15.10
C GLY A 20 -2.87 3.91 14.41
N TRP A 21 -3.76 3.75 13.43
CA TRP A 21 -4.34 4.89 12.72
C TRP A 21 -5.27 5.72 13.59
N LYS A 22 -6.01 5.08 14.49
CA LYS A 22 -6.89 5.80 15.43
C LYS A 22 -6.09 6.67 16.39
N ALA A 23 -4.98 6.17 16.91
CA ALA A 23 -4.10 6.97 17.77
C ALA A 23 -3.53 8.18 17.02
N LEU A 24 -3.11 8.03 15.76
CA LEU A 24 -2.64 9.14 14.92
C LEU A 24 -3.77 10.15 14.64
N ALA A 25 -4.95 9.67 14.29
CA ALA A 25 -6.10 10.54 14.02
C ALA A 25 -6.52 11.32 15.27
N ASP A 26 -6.53 10.67 16.42
CA ASP A 26 -6.88 11.31 17.71
C ASP A 26 -5.84 12.37 18.11
N ASP A 27 -4.55 12.10 17.91
CA ASP A 27 -3.48 13.06 18.18
C ASP A 27 -3.58 14.28 17.25
N LEU A 28 -3.85 14.08 15.95
CA LEU A 28 -4.07 15.17 15.00
C LEU A 28 -5.30 16.03 15.39
N ASN A 29 -6.39 15.40 15.75
CA ASN A 29 -7.60 16.10 16.17
C ASN A 29 -7.41 16.84 17.50
N ALA A 30 -6.65 16.28 18.44
CA ALA A 30 -6.34 16.91 19.71
C ALA A 30 -5.37 18.10 19.53
N SER A 31 -4.35 17.94 18.69
CA SER A 31 -3.29 18.94 18.49
C SER A 31 -3.73 20.10 17.59
N ASN A 32 -4.52 19.82 16.55
CA ASN A 32 -4.91 20.80 15.54
C ASN A 32 -6.35 21.31 15.72
N GLY A 33 -7.14 20.68 16.57
CA GLY A 33 -8.59 20.82 16.66
C GLY A 33 -9.32 19.90 15.68
N ALA A 34 -10.40 19.28 16.12
CA ALA A 34 -11.17 18.32 15.33
C ALA A 34 -11.71 18.92 14.01
N GLU A 35 -11.89 20.22 13.96
CA GLU A 35 -12.37 20.93 12.76
C GLU A 35 -11.26 21.19 11.72
N ARG A 36 -9.98 21.08 12.10
CA ARG A 36 -8.84 21.29 11.20
C ARG A 36 -8.33 19.99 10.60
N GLY A 37 -8.47 18.89 11.33
CA GLY A 37 -7.99 17.58 10.91
C GLY A 37 -6.49 17.51 10.74
N GLY A 38 -6.06 16.74 9.75
CA GLY A 38 -4.65 16.54 9.44
C GLY A 38 -4.45 15.50 8.36
N VAL A 39 -3.20 15.08 8.15
CA VAL A 39 -2.84 14.16 7.09
C VAL A 39 -2.04 12.99 7.65
N ILE A 40 -2.43 11.78 7.30
CA ILE A 40 -1.67 10.56 7.58
C ILE A 40 -1.07 10.06 6.26
N ASN A 41 0.26 10.06 6.18
CA ASN A 41 0.98 9.61 4.98
C ASN A 41 1.34 8.13 5.07
N ASN A 42 0.80 7.33 4.16
CA ASN A 42 1.04 5.90 4.02
C ASN A 42 1.91 5.63 2.79
N SER A 43 3.21 5.94 2.89
CA SER A 43 4.19 5.70 1.83
C SER A 43 4.68 4.25 1.75
N TRP A 44 3.88 3.32 2.19
CA TRP A 44 4.16 1.89 2.19
C TRP A 44 3.05 1.13 1.50
N GLY A 45 3.33 -0.10 1.18
CA GLY A 45 2.37 -0.96 0.56
C GLY A 45 2.62 -2.42 0.90
N THR A 46 1.56 -3.17 1.08
CA THR A 46 1.63 -4.63 1.16
C THR A 46 1.37 -5.20 -0.21
N ASN A 47 2.24 -6.08 -0.64
CA ASN A 47 1.97 -6.93 -1.78
C ASN A 47 1.29 -8.18 -1.23
N ILE A 48 -0.02 -8.29 -1.35
CA ILE A 48 -0.67 -9.56 -1.14
C ILE A 48 -0.20 -10.46 -2.28
N ARG A 49 0.56 -11.48 -1.94
CA ARG A 49 1.02 -12.49 -2.87
C ARG A 49 0.19 -13.72 -2.64
N ILE A 50 -0.39 -14.27 -3.69
CA ILE A 50 -0.95 -15.61 -3.63
C ILE A 50 0.23 -16.55 -3.58
N MET A 51 0.27 -17.34 -2.53
CA MET A 51 1.31 -18.33 -2.34
C MET A 51 0.78 -19.71 -2.74
N ALA A 52 1.61 -20.51 -3.35
CA ALA A 52 1.34 -21.91 -3.58
C ALA A 52 2.30 -22.76 -2.74
N LEU A 53 1.76 -23.75 -2.07
CA LEU A 53 2.58 -24.80 -1.47
C LEU A 53 3.12 -25.66 -2.59
N GLN A 54 4.44 -25.77 -2.66
CA GLN A 54 5.14 -26.60 -3.63
C GLN A 54 5.89 -27.71 -2.91
N GLN A 55 5.96 -28.87 -3.56
CA GLN A 55 6.77 -29.99 -3.10
C GLN A 55 7.85 -30.29 -4.14
N LEU A 56 9.05 -30.58 -3.69
CA LEU A 56 10.16 -30.99 -4.53
C LEU A 56 10.01 -32.47 -4.89
N VAL A 57 9.78 -32.74 -6.15
CA VAL A 57 9.54 -34.10 -6.68
C VAL A 57 10.46 -34.39 -7.86
N LYS A 58 10.71 -35.66 -8.15
CA LYS A 58 11.39 -36.04 -9.39
C LYS A 58 10.43 -35.99 -10.56
N ASN A 59 10.87 -35.39 -11.67
CA ASN A 59 10.18 -35.46 -12.95
C ASN A 59 10.50 -36.80 -13.68
N ASP A 60 9.91 -36.98 -14.86
CA ASP A 60 10.11 -38.20 -15.67
C ASP A 60 11.55 -38.41 -16.12
N LYS A 61 12.40 -37.41 -16.02
CA LYS A 61 13.84 -37.46 -16.30
C LYS A 61 14.71 -37.70 -15.07
N GLY A 62 14.08 -37.84 -13.90
CA GLY A 62 14.79 -38.01 -12.62
C GLY A 62 15.35 -36.72 -12.02
N GLU A 63 15.03 -35.54 -12.60
CA GLU A 63 15.47 -34.24 -12.11
C GLU A 63 14.52 -33.75 -11.01
N LEU A 64 15.07 -33.10 -9.98
CA LEU A 64 14.25 -32.49 -8.93
C LEU A 64 13.62 -31.19 -9.42
N VAL A 65 12.29 -31.14 -9.35
CA VAL A 65 11.47 -29.99 -9.77
C VAL A 65 10.43 -29.66 -8.72
N TRP A 66 10.15 -28.37 -8.53
CA TRP A 66 9.10 -27.91 -7.64
C TRP A 66 7.72 -28.04 -8.30
N LYS A 67 6.84 -28.82 -7.73
CA LYS A 67 5.46 -29.04 -8.20
C LYS A 67 4.48 -28.41 -7.21
N THR A 68 3.54 -27.61 -7.71
CA THR A 68 2.47 -27.06 -6.88
C THR A 68 1.53 -28.17 -6.44
N VAL A 69 1.39 -28.35 -5.12
CA VAL A 69 0.48 -29.34 -4.51
C VAL A 69 -0.78 -28.70 -3.96
N LYS A 70 -0.71 -27.40 -3.58
CA LYS A 70 -1.86 -26.64 -3.09
C LYS A 70 -1.67 -25.17 -3.45
N LYS A 71 -2.71 -24.54 -3.96
CA LYS A 71 -2.79 -23.08 -4.04
C LYS A 71 -3.38 -22.58 -2.74
N ASP A 72 -2.67 -21.68 -2.06
CA ASP A 72 -3.22 -21.00 -0.91
C ASP A 72 -3.73 -19.62 -1.33
N GLU A 73 -5.03 -19.43 -1.24
CA GLU A 73 -5.67 -18.16 -1.55
C GLU A 73 -5.48 -17.13 -0.42
N GLN A 74 -4.90 -17.52 0.71
CA GLN A 74 -4.85 -16.68 1.90
C GLN A 74 -3.57 -15.86 2.05
N SER A 75 -2.58 -16.02 1.19
CA SER A 75 -1.27 -15.32 1.23
C SER A 75 -0.60 -15.21 2.63
N ILE A 76 -1.09 -15.94 3.60
CA ILE A 76 -0.49 -16.04 4.94
C ILE A 76 0.59 -17.11 4.86
N ILE A 77 1.79 -16.79 5.34
CA ILE A 77 2.84 -17.79 5.50
C ILE A 77 2.38 -18.76 6.59
N GLN A 78 1.80 -19.86 6.17
CA GLN A 78 1.52 -20.98 7.05
C GLN A 78 2.81 -21.76 7.31
N ALA A 79 2.84 -22.47 8.42
CA ALA A 79 3.93 -23.42 8.66
C ALA A 79 4.02 -24.41 7.48
N LEU A 80 5.22 -24.76 7.09
CA LEU A 80 5.43 -25.85 6.14
C LEU A 80 4.92 -27.17 6.76
N PRO A 81 4.46 -28.11 5.95
CA PRO A 81 4.17 -29.47 6.43
C PRO A 81 5.35 -30.05 7.23
N GLU A 82 5.04 -30.84 8.23
CA GLU A 82 6.07 -31.56 9.00
C GLU A 82 6.94 -32.41 8.08
N GLY A 83 8.25 -32.34 8.25
CA GLY A 83 9.23 -33.08 7.47
C GLY A 83 10.56 -32.37 7.34
N ASP A 84 11.51 -33.01 6.66
CA ASP A 84 12.78 -32.42 6.28
C ASP A 84 12.54 -31.53 5.04
N ASN A 85 12.46 -30.21 5.26
CA ASN A 85 12.23 -29.23 4.20
C ASN A 85 13.54 -28.68 3.59
N ASP A 86 14.58 -29.50 3.57
CA ASP A 86 15.84 -29.19 2.88
C ASP A 86 15.57 -29.00 1.37
N PRO A 87 15.83 -27.82 0.80
CA PRO A 87 15.51 -27.52 -0.59
C PRO A 87 16.28 -28.35 -1.62
N GLU A 88 17.24 -29.18 -1.20
CA GLU A 88 17.98 -30.09 -2.05
C GLU A 88 17.48 -31.54 -1.97
N LYS A 89 16.49 -31.83 -1.12
CA LYS A 89 15.97 -33.17 -0.90
C LYS A 89 14.58 -33.37 -1.48
N GLU A 90 14.37 -34.49 -2.16
CA GLU A 90 13.05 -34.93 -2.62
C GLU A 90 12.06 -35.00 -1.44
N GLY A 91 10.86 -34.48 -1.63
CA GLY A 91 9.81 -34.42 -0.62
C GLY A 91 9.76 -33.10 0.17
N ALA A 92 10.79 -32.26 0.09
CA ALA A 92 10.79 -30.95 0.73
C ALA A 92 9.63 -30.05 0.26
N TYR A 93 9.16 -29.21 1.15
CA TYR A 93 8.10 -28.24 0.86
C TYR A 93 8.63 -26.82 0.90
N ARG A 94 8.04 -25.96 0.09
CA ARG A 94 8.23 -24.50 0.16
C ARG A 94 6.94 -23.76 -0.18
N TRP A 95 6.82 -22.53 0.33
CA TRP A 95 5.85 -21.57 -0.19
C TRP A 95 6.51 -20.76 -1.32
N ALA A 96 5.88 -20.72 -2.46
CA ALA A 96 6.33 -19.92 -3.59
C ALA A 96 5.21 -19.00 -4.08
N PRO A 97 5.53 -17.75 -4.51
CA PRO A 97 4.53 -16.87 -5.10
C PRO A 97 3.94 -17.52 -6.35
N VAL A 98 2.62 -17.44 -6.51
CA VAL A 98 1.97 -17.80 -7.77
C VAL A 98 2.23 -16.67 -8.74
N GLU A 99 2.89 -16.95 -9.86
CA GLU A 99 3.27 -15.96 -10.87
C GLU A 99 2.06 -15.32 -11.59
N HIS A 100 0.87 -15.89 -11.47
CA HIS A 100 -0.32 -15.44 -12.16
C HIS A 100 -1.33 -14.78 -11.20
N ILE A 101 -1.11 -13.51 -10.93
CA ILE A 101 -2.21 -12.60 -10.59
C ILE A 101 -2.79 -12.14 -11.93
N PRO A 102 -4.13 -12.13 -12.10
CA PRO A 102 -4.73 -11.63 -13.33
C PRO A 102 -4.15 -10.25 -13.68
N THR A 103 -3.62 -10.10 -14.88
CA THR A 103 -2.99 -8.87 -15.35
C THR A 103 -3.98 -7.74 -15.59
N ASN A 104 -5.29 -8.02 -15.55
CA ASN A 104 -6.32 -7.00 -15.52
C ASN A 104 -6.35 -6.38 -14.13
N SER A 105 -5.94 -5.14 -14.05
CA SER A 105 -5.72 -4.39 -12.82
C SER A 105 -6.98 -4.17 -11.97
N VAL A 106 -8.17 -4.17 -12.56
CA VAL A 106 -9.45 -4.12 -11.82
C VAL A 106 -9.63 -5.44 -11.06
N GLN A 107 -9.54 -6.56 -11.76
CA GLN A 107 -9.66 -7.88 -11.17
C GLN A 107 -8.57 -8.12 -10.11
N GLN A 108 -7.38 -7.60 -10.32
CA GLN A 108 -6.32 -7.68 -9.32
C GLN A 108 -6.67 -6.91 -8.05
N ALA A 109 -7.16 -5.66 -8.17
CA ALA A 109 -7.54 -4.85 -7.01
C ALA A 109 -8.72 -5.48 -6.25
N GLU A 110 -9.74 -5.95 -6.96
CA GLU A 110 -10.88 -6.68 -6.38
C GLU A 110 -10.43 -7.96 -5.67
N TYR A 111 -9.53 -8.70 -6.29
CA TYR A 111 -8.98 -9.92 -5.72
C TYR A 111 -8.11 -9.64 -4.48
N GLU A 112 -7.26 -8.63 -4.51
CA GLU A 112 -6.47 -8.21 -3.36
C GLU A 112 -7.34 -7.74 -2.19
N TYR A 113 -8.40 -6.98 -2.48
CA TYR A 113 -9.38 -6.57 -1.48
C TYR A 113 -10.11 -7.78 -0.87
N PHE A 114 -10.60 -8.68 -1.71
CA PHE A 114 -11.26 -9.90 -1.28
C PHE A 114 -10.36 -10.79 -0.41
N LEU A 115 -9.09 -10.95 -0.79
CA LEU A 115 -8.13 -11.71 0.01
C LEU A 115 -7.87 -11.04 1.36
N SER A 116 -7.75 -9.71 1.38
CA SER A 116 -7.50 -8.98 2.63
C SER A 116 -8.64 -9.13 3.62
N ASN A 117 -9.88 -9.22 3.14
CA ASN A 117 -11.05 -9.47 3.98
C ASN A 117 -11.12 -10.89 4.51
N LYS A 118 -10.57 -11.86 3.77
CA LYS A 118 -10.55 -13.27 4.17
C LYS A 118 -9.42 -13.65 5.12
N MET A 119 -8.35 -12.88 5.14
CA MET A 119 -7.13 -13.26 5.87
C MET A 119 -7.34 -13.52 7.36
N TYR A 120 -8.32 -12.88 7.96
CA TYR A 120 -8.63 -13.01 9.39
C TYR A 120 -10.10 -13.30 9.65
N ALA A 121 -10.83 -13.84 8.68
CA ALA A 121 -12.26 -14.09 8.78
C ALA A 121 -12.63 -14.86 10.06
N GLY A 122 -11.89 -15.92 10.39
CA GLY A 122 -12.15 -16.71 11.61
C GLY A 122 -11.86 -15.98 12.92
N LYS A 123 -10.94 -15.00 12.93
CA LYS A 123 -10.63 -14.20 14.15
C LYS A 123 -11.79 -13.28 14.54
N TYR A 124 -12.51 -12.77 13.55
CA TYR A 124 -13.54 -11.74 13.75
C TYR A 124 -14.97 -12.28 13.56
N GLU A 125 -15.13 -13.61 13.39
CA GLU A 125 -16.44 -14.23 13.24
C GLU A 125 -17.36 -13.87 14.43
N GLY A 126 -18.56 -13.37 14.13
CA GLY A 126 -19.53 -12.92 15.12
C GLY A 126 -19.21 -11.61 15.82
N THR A 127 -18.20 -10.86 15.36
CA THR A 127 -17.88 -9.51 15.88
C THR A 127 -18.26 -8.42 14.88
N ASP A 128 -18.25 -7.15 15.32
CA ASP A 128 -18.49 -5.98 14.45
C ASP A 128 -17.39 -5.79 13.38
N HIS A 129 -16.31 -6.57 13.46
CA HIS A 129 -15.19 -6.54 12.51
C HIS A 129 -15.22 -7.72 11.53
N GLU A 130 -16.27 -8.54 11.56
CA GLU A 130 -16.41 -9.65 10.62
C GLU A 130 -16.38 -9.14 9.17
N GLY A 131 -15.56 -9.78 8.36
CA GLY A 131 -15.37 -9.43 6.95
C GLY A 131 -14.58 -8.14 6.69
N LYS A 132 -14.10 -7.45 7.72
CA LYS A 132 -13.28 -6.24 7.59
C LYS A 132 -11.80 -6.57 7.42
N SER A 133 -11.16 -5.76 6.57
CA SER A 133 -9.71 -5.77 6.34
C SER A 133 -9.01 -4.68 7.13
N PHE A 134 -7.68 -4.68 7.11
CA PHE A 134 -6.90 -3.57 7.67
C PHE A 134 -7.12 -2.24 6.91
N VAL A 135 -7.59 -2.26 5.67
CA VAL A 135 -7.92 -1.03 4.94
C VAL A 135 -9.24 -0.45 5.43
N ASP A 136 -10.21 -1.31 5.79
CA ASP A 136 -11.42 -0.88 6.50
C ASP A 136 -11.04 -0.23 7.84
N ALA A 137 -10.03 -0.76 8.53
CA ALA A 137 -9.50 -0.15 9.76
C ALA A 137 -8.94 1.26 9.52
N ALA A 138 -8.26 1.49 8.39
CA ALA A 138 -7.77 2.82 8.03
C ALA A 138 -8.90 3.83 7.82
N TRP A 139 -10.01 3.40 7.22
CA TRP A 139 -11.21 4.21 7.06
C TRP A 139 -11.95 4.43 8.38
N ASP A 140 -12.21 3.35 9.13
CA ASP A 140 -12.91 3.43 10.40
C ASP A 140 -12.19 4.33 11.42
N ALA A 141 -10.87 4.45 11.33
CA ALA A 141 -10.07 5.32 12.17
C ALA A 141 -10.26 6.82 11.88
N VAL A 142 -10.63 7.20 10.67
CA VAL A 142 -10.72 8.60 10.24
C VAL A 142 -12.12 9.06 9.84
N LYS A 143 -13.07 8.14 9.66
CA LYS A 143 -14.44 8.49 9.29
C LYS A 143 -15.06 9.49 10.26
N GLY A 144 -15.78 10.47 9.73
CA GLY A 144 -16.39 11.53 10.53
C GLY A 144 -15.41 12.59 11.04
N THR A 145 -14.14 12.55 10.63
CA THR A 145 -13.13 13.57 10.92
C THR A 145 -12.66 14.27 9.65
N LYS A 146 -11.84 15.33 9.77
CA LYS A 146 -11.16 15.96 8.66
C LYS A 146 -9.73 15.40 8.43
N VAL A 147 -9.42 14.26 9.00
CA VAL A 147 -8.12 13.60 8.79
C VAL A 147 -8.14 12.86 7.46
N VAL A 148 -7.11 13.07 6.65
CA VAL A 148 -6.96 12.48 5.32
C VAL A 148 -5.93 11.36 5.35
N GLN A 149 -6.30 10.22 4.80
CA GLN A 149 -5.41 9.12 4.50
C GLN A 149 -4.80 9.29 3.10
N ILE A 150 -3.49 9.35 3.00
CA ILE A 150 -2.76 9.38 1.74
C ILE A 150 -2.11 8.02 1.52
N PHE A 151 -2.41 7.40 0.37
CA PHE A 151 -1.81 6.13 -0.06
C PHE A 151 -1.12 6.27 -1.41
N THR A 152 -0.07 5.52 -1.61
CA THR A 152 0.67 5.47 -2.88
C THR A 152 -0.02 4.55 -3.88
N THR A 153 -0.10 4.95 -5.17
CA THR A 153 -0.73 4.14 -6.22
C THR A 153 0.00 2.81 -6.48
N GLY A 154 1.32 2.80 -6.28
CA GLY A 154 2.17 1.63 -6.51
C GLY A 154 3.15 1.81 -7.66
N ASN A 155 4.09 0.86 -7.80
CA ASN A 155 5.26 0.95 -8.68
C ASN A 155 5.37 -0.29 -9.61
N ARG A 156 4.27 -0.73 -10.22
CA ARG A 156 4.21 -1.96 -11.04
C ARG A 156 3.69 -1.75 -12.45
N ASN A 157 3.61 -0.51 -12.91
CA ASN A 157 3.09 -0.18 -14.23
C ASN A 157 1.70 -0.83 -14.49
N SER A 158 0.83 -0.79 -13.48
CA SER A 158 -0.55 -1.26 -13.60
C SER A 158 -1.47 -0.12 -14.02
N ALA A 159 -2.53 -0.42 -14.76
CA ALA A 159 -3.52 0.57 -15.21
C ALA A 159 -4.43 1.09 -14.07
N ASN A 160 -4.35 0.50 -12.89
CA ASN A 160 -5.03 0.97 -11.69
C ASN A 160 -4.10 0.99 -10.49
N PRO A 161 -4.41 1.80 -9.48
CA PRO A 161 -3.75 1.74 -8.18
C PRO A 161 -3.89 0.36 -7.53
N PHE A 162 -3.07 0.07 -6.53
CA PHE A 162 -3.34 -1.03 -5.62
C PHE A 162 -4.66 -0.84 -4.88
N TYR A 163 -5.20 -1.90 -4.28
CA TYR A 163 -6.52 -1.86 -3.65
C TYR A 163 -6.62 -0.85 -2.49
N ARG A 164 -5.54 -0.58 -1.76
CA ARG A 164 -5.55 0.43 -0.67
C ARG A 164 -5.83 1.85 -1.17
N PRO A 165 -5.04 2.40 -2.11
CA PRO A 165 -5.37 3.70 -2.70
C PRO A 165 -6.66 3.66 -3.50
N LEU A 166 -7.12 2.49 -3.97
CA LEU A 166 -8.37 2.30 -4.69
C LEU A 166 -9.57 2.03 -3.76
N TYR A 167 -9.39 2.09 -2.45
CA TYR A 167 -10.42 1.75 -1.47
C TYR A 167 -11.76 2.49 -1.65
N PRO A 168 -11.82 3.78 -2.03
CA PRO A 168 -13.10 4.45 -2.31
C PRO A 168 -13.91 3.83 -3.44
N TYR A 169 -13.30 3.04 -4.34
CA TYR A 169 -14.03 2.26 -5.33
C TYR A 169 -14.91 1.16 -4.68
N PHE A 170 -14.43 0.58 -3.59
CA PHE A 170 -15.15 -0.45 -2.83
C PHE A 170 -16.06 0.15 -1.75
N ASN A 171 -15.67 1.29 -1.20
CA ASN A 171 -16.40 2.05 -0.18
C ASN A 171 -16.44 3.54 -0.54
N PRO A 172 -17.46 4.00 -1.29
CA PRO A 172 -17.52 5.38 -1.78
C PRO A 172 -17.52 6.45 -0.66
N GLU A 173 -17.98 6.13 0.54
CA GLU A 173 -17.95 7.08 1.66
C GLU A 173 -16.52 7.46 2.07
N ALA A 174 -15.55 6.60 1.78
CA ALA A 174 -14.15 6.86 2.13
C ALA A 174 -13.51 7.96 1.26
N GLU A 175 -14.08 8.32 0.12
CA GLU A 175 -13.48 9.30 -0.80
C GLU A 175 -13.19 10.64 -0.13
N GLN A 176 -14.04 11.08 0.77
CA GLN A 176 -13.88 12.35 1.50
C GLN A 176 -12.60 12.43 2.36
N ASN A 177 -12.05 11.28 2.77
CA ASN A 177 -10.85 11.21 3.61
C ASN A 177 -9.69 10.50 2.91
N TRP A 178 -9.71 10.38 1.56
CA TRP A 178 -8.79 9.51 0.85
C TRP A 178 -8.11 10.19 -0.33
N ILE A 179 -6.79 10.04 -0.43
CA ILE A 179 -6.01 10.49 -1.59
C ILE A 179 -5.06 9.37 -2.01
N ALA A 180 -5.08 9.07 -3.30
CA ALA A 180 -4.07 8.25 -3.95
C ALA A 180 -3.00 9.14 -4.58
N VAL A 181 -1.72 8.75 -4.49
CA VAL A 181 -0.62 9.53 -5.04
C VAL A 181 0.22 8.73 -6.01
N GLY A 182 0.24 9.20 -7.26
CA GLY A 182 1.12 8.72 -8.31
C GLY A 182 2.44 9.47 -8.37
N GLY A 183 3.44 8.87 -9.04
CA GLY A 183 4.79 9.41 -9.15
C GLY A 183 5.09 10.02 -10.50
N LEU A 184 5.68 11.22 -10.50
CA LEU A 184 6.22 11.88 -11.68
C LEU A 184 7.73 11.73 -11.77
N THR A 185 8.24 11.68 -12.99
CA THR A 185 9.66 11.82 -13.31
C THR A 185 9.93 13.06 -14.15
N GLN A 186 11.13 13.60 -14.04
CA GLN A 186 11.57 14.71 -14.89
C GLN A 186 11.67 14.26 -16.35
N ALA A 187 11.17 15.09 -17.26
CA ALA A 187 11.11 14.82 -18.72
C ALA A 187 11.80 15.92 -19.54
N GLY A 188 12.78 16.62 -18.95
CA GLY A 188 13.49 17.73 -19.57
C GLY A 188 12.95 19.10 -19.17
N THR A 189 13.23 20.12 -19.96
CA THR A 189 12.80 21.50 -19.73
C THR A 189 12.01 22.04 -20.92
N THR A 190 11.15 23.02 -20.64
CA THR A 190 10.45 23.77 -21.69
C THR A 190 11.40 24.80 -22.32
N ALA A 191 10.99 25.41 -23.43
CA ALA A 191 11.79 26.46 -24.09
C ALA A 191 12.02 27.69 -23.19
N ASP A 192 11.13 27.97 -22.22
CA ASP A 192 11.25 29.03 -21.22
C ASP A 192 11.99 28.58 -19.95
N GLY A 193 12.63 27.39 -19.99
CA GLY A 193 13.48 26.88 -18.89
C GLY A 193 12.74 26.21 -17.73
N LYS A 194 11.40 26.03 -17.81
CA LYS A 194 10.66 25.34 -16.76
C LYS A 194 10.83 23.84 -16.85
N GLN A 195 10.87 23.19 -15.70
CA GLN A 195 10.96 21.73 -15.62
C GLN A 195 9.70 21.07 -16.17
N LYS A 196 9.87 20.12 -17.09
CA LYS A 196 8.80 19.21 -17.55
C LYS A 196 8.76 17.95 -16.70
N TYR A 197 7.56 17.43 -16.51
CA TYR A 197 7.31 16.16 -15.85
C TYR A 197 6.45 15.25 -16.72
N LYS A 198 6.63 13.96 -16.57
CA LYS A 198 5.73 12.92 -17.09
C LYS A 198 5.46 11.90 -16.00
N LEU A 199 4.46 11.04 -16.17
CA LEU A 199 4.29 9.89 -15.31
C LEU A 199 5.57 9.04 -15.34
N TRP A 200 5.98 8.55 -14.20
CA TRP A 200 7.11 7.63 -14.11
C TRP A 200 6.73 6.28 -14.71
N ASP A 201 7.61 5.67 -15.50
CA ASP A 201 7.27 4.52 -16.35
C ASP A 201 6.85 3.25 -15.58
N THR A 202 7.13 3.18 -14.28
CA THR A 202 6.71 2.06 -13.42
C THR A 202 5.57 2.40 -12.48
N VAL A 203 5.04 3.63 -12.51
CA VAL A 203 3.92 4.04 -11.66
C VAL A 203 2.65 3.28 -12.03
N ASN A 204 1.86 2.93 -11.03
CA ASN A 204 0.49 2.50 -11.29
C ASN A 204 -0.35 3.73 -11.65
N GLU A 205 -1.08 3.66 -12.75
CA GLU A 205 -1.94 4.74 -13.23
C GLU A 205 -3.13 4.97 -12.29
N ALA A 206 -3.81 6.09 -12.45
CA ALA A 206 -4.97 6.44 -11.64
C ALA A 206 -6.19 5.54 -11.90
N GLY A 207 -6.38 5.10 -13.15
CA GLY A 207 -7.44 4.18 -13.55
C GLY A 207 -8.81 4.51 -12.95
N LEU A 208 -9.40 3.57 -12.23
CA LEU A 208 -10.67 3.75 -11.53
C LEU A 208 -10.59 4.73 -10.34
N GLY A 209 -9.40 4.99 -9.83
CA GLY A 209 -9.14 5.95 -8.74
C GLY A 209 -8.94 7.38 -9.19
N LYS A 210 -9.19 7.73 -10.46
CA LYS A 210 -8.87 9.03 -11.05
C LYS A 210 -9.48 10.25 -10.34
N TRP A 211 -10.58 10.07 -9.63
CA TRP A 211 -11.28 11.16 -8.95
C TRP A 211 -10.63 11.62 -7.65
N TRP A 212 -9.85 10.76 -7.01
CA TRP A 212 -9.12 11.05 -5.78
C TRP A 212 -7.61 10.83 -5.92
N THR A 213 -7.10 10.74 -7.16
CA THR A 213 -5.67 10.56 -7.41
C THR A 213 -5.03 11.88 -7.85
N VAL A 214 -3.95 12.22 -7.19
CA VAL A 214 -3.06 13.31 -7.55
C VAL A 214 -1.67 12.76 -7.87
N VAL A 215 -0.79 13.59 -8.45
CA VAL A 215 0.57 13.20 -8.79
C VAL A 215 1.57 14.20 -8.25
N ALA A 216 2.76 13.70 -7.85
CA ALA A 216 3.85 14.53 -7.37
C ALA A 216 5.20 13.98 -7.83
N PRO A 217 6.29 14.76 -7.75
CA PRO A 217 7.62 14.27 -8.05
C PRO A 217 7.97 13.04 -7.22
N GLY A 218 8.35 11.94 -7.89
CA GLY A 218 8.60 10.64 -7.25
C GLY A 218 9.92 10.01 -7.62
N THR A 219 10.76 10.64 -8.45
CA THR A 219 12.03 10.05 -8.88
C THR A 219 13.22 10.90 -8.51
N LYS A 220 14.31 10.24 -8.08
CA LYS A 220 15.57 10.88 -7.66
C LYS A 220 15.33 11.98 -6.62
N ILE A 221 14.49 11.69 -5.65
CA ILE A 221 14.13 12.65 -4.60
C ILE A 221 15.26 12.73 -3.58
N SER A 222 15.74 13.95 -3.35
CA SER A 222 16.71 14.22 -2.29
C SER A 222 16.03 14.27 -0.93
N SER A 223 16.51 13.48 0.00
CA SER A 223 16.00 13.44 1.38
C SER A 223 17.09 13.06 2.37
N SER A 224 16.85 13.36 3.63
CA SER A 224 17.67 12.90 4.73
C SER A 224 17.57 11.39 4.89
N ILE A 225 18.69 10.78 5.21
CA ILE A 225 18.80 9.34 5.50
C ILE A 225 19.62 9.15 6.78
N VAL A 226 19.61 7.93 7.29
CA VAL A 226 20.60 7.45 8.25
C VAL A 226 21.55 6.53 7.49
N ASN A 227 22.84 6.85 7.51
CA ASN A 227 23.88 6.04 6.91
C ASN A 227 24.04 4.69 7.65
N ASN A 228 24.74 3.73 7.05
CA ASN A 228 24.96 2.41 7.64
C ASN A 228 25.73 2.45 8.99
N ASP A 229 26.49 3.52 9.22
CA ASP A 229 27.22 3.78 10.48
C ASP A 229 26.38 4.51 11.53
N GLY A 230 25.09 4.77 11.26
CA GLY A 230 24.17 5.47 12.15
C GLY A 230 24.26 7.00 12.06
N THR A 231 25.12 7.58 11.21
CA THR A 231 25.24 9.03 11.06
C THR A 231 24.16 9.61 10.16
N PRO A 232 23.72 10.87 10.37
CA PRO A 232 22.84 11.57 9.45
C PRO A 232 23.50 11.78 8.07
N GLY A 233 22.72 11.63 7.02
CA GLY A 233 23.18 11.84 5.64
C GLY A 233 22.05 12.29 4.73
N TYR A 234 22.36 12.40 3.44
CA TYR A 234 21.40 12.71 2.39
C TYR A 234 21.55 11.72 1.23
N SER A 235 20.44 11.40 0.60
CA SER A 235 20.42 10.60 -0.63
C SER A 235 19.48 11.26 -1.65
N ASN A 236 19.85 11.14 -2.93
CA ASN A 236 19.04 11.57 -4.07
C ASN A 236 18.72 10.40 -5.01
N THR A 237 18.85 9.17 -4.54
CA THR A 237 18.72 7.97 -5.36
C THR A 237 17.35 7.31 -5.27
N TYR A 238 16.57 7.66 -4.27
CA TYR A 238 15.26 7.02 -4.05
C TYR A 238 14.22 7.47 -5.07
N SER A 239 13.53 6.49 -5.63
CA SER A 239 12.44 6.71 -6.57
C SER A 239 11.27 5.79 -6.24
N GLY A 240 10.05 6.31 -6.35
CA GLY A 240 8.83 5.57 -6.06
C GLY A 240 7.66 6.51 -5.77
N THR A 241 6.46 5.98 -5.85
CA THR A 241 5.27 6.67 -5.36
C THR A 241 5.36 6.95 -3.85
N SER A 242 6.17 6.18 -3.12
CA SER A 242 6.52 6.42 -1.71
C SER A 242 7.24 7.76 -1.49
N MET A 243 7.97 8.28 -2.49
CA MET A 243 8.62 9.59 -2.46
C MET A 243 7.67 10.71 -2.92
N ALA A 244 6.68 10.39 -3.74
CA ALA A 244 5.67 11.35 -4.18
C ALA A 244 4.64 11.67 -3.08
N ALA A 245 4.19 10.67 -2.34
CA ALA A 245 3.15 10.83 -1.31
C ALA A 245 3.49 11.88 -0.23
N PRO A 246 4.70 11.95 0.33
CA PRO A 246 5.03 12.97 1.32
C PRO A 246 5.06 14.40 0.76
N HIS A 247 5.27 14.61 -0.55
CA HIS A 247 5.11 15.92 -1.16
C HIS A 247 3.64 16.39 -1.10
N VAL A 248 2.71 15.49 -1.41
CA VAL A 248 1.27 15.77 -1.31
C VAL A 248 0.87 16.00 0.14
N ALA A 249 1.36 15.16 1.06
CA ALA A 249 1.10 15.31 2.49
C ALA A 249 1.55 16.68 3.01
N GLY A 250 2.75 17.11 2.62
CA GLY A 250 3.28 18.44 2.97
C GLY A 250 2.45 19.58 2.38
N ALA A 251 2.08 19.49 1.10
CA ALA A 251 1.23 20.48 0.44
C ALA A 251 -0.15 20.60 1.12
N MET A 252 -0.78 19.47 1.40
CA MET A 252 -2.07 19.45 2.11
C MET A 252 -1.95 20.03 3.53
N GLY A 253 -0.89 19.70 4.27
CA GLY A 253 -0.64 20.28 5.60
C GLY A 253 -0.54 21.80 5.54
N VAL A 254 0.14 22.36 4.53
CA VAL A 254 0.22 23.81 4.32
C VAL A 254 -1.15 24.40 3.97
N LEU A 255 -1.90 23.79 3.06
CA LEU A 255 -3.24 24.25 2.67
C LEU A 255 -4.21 24.21 3.86
N MET A 256 -4.26 23.12 4.61
CA MET A 256 -5.11 22.95 5.80
C MET A 256 -4.75 23.97 6.89
N SER A 257 -3.48 24.29 7.06
CA SER A 257 -3.06 25.30 8.01
C SER A 257 -3.49 26.72 7.60
N ARG A 258 -3.53 27.00 6.30
CA ARG A 258 -3.89 28.31 5.74
C ARG A 258 -5.40 28.49 5.57
N TYR A 259 -6.12 27.42 5.21
CA TYR A 259 -7.55 27.42 4.90
C TYR A 259 -8.28 26.47 5.84
N GLN A 260 -8.42 26.92 7.08
CA GLN A 260 -8.93 26.07 8.18
C GLN A 260 -10.40 25.69 8.05
N ASP A 261 -11.16 26.45 7.26
CA ASP A 261 -12.59 26.19 7.04
C ASP A 261 -12.83 25.15 5.92
N MET A 262 -11.82 24.80 5.13
CA MET A 262 -11.93 23.79 4.08
C MET A 262 -11.95 22.38 4.64
N ASP A 263 -12.79 21.54 4.09
CA ASP A 263 -12.75 20.10 4.30
C ASP A 263 -11.66 19.43 3.43
N ALA A 264 -11.47 18.12 3.61
CA ALA A 264 -10.43 17.37 2.91
C ALA A 264 -10.60 17.37 1.39
N ILE A 265 -11.84 17.30 0.90
CA ILE A 265 -12.16 17.32 -0.54
C ILE A 265 -11.80 18.69 -1.13
N GLN A 266 -12.22 19.76 -0.45
CA GLN A 266 -11.93 21.12 -0.89
C GLN A 266 -10.41 21.39 -0.94
N VAL A 267 -9.65 20.91 0.06
CA VAL A 267 -8.18 21.04 0.07
C VAL A 267 -7.55 20.22 -1.05
N ARG A 268 -8.09 19.03 -1.36
CA ARG A 268 -7.61 18.19 -2.46
C ARG A 268 -7.83 18.85 -3.82
N ASP A 269 -8.95 19.52 -3.99
CA ASP A 269 -9.40 20.07 -5.29
C ASP A 269 -8.76 21.43 -5.62
N VAL A 270 -8.09 22.08 -4.66
CA VAL A 270 -7.28 23.30 -4.83
C VAL A 270 -5.86 22.98 -5.29
#